data_13c885ce10a4fb27a4921ffe103b51b2
#
_entry.id   13c885ce10a4fb27a4921ffe103b51b2
#
_cell.length_a   1.000
_cell.length_b   1.000
_cell.length_c   1.000
_cell.angle_alpha   90.00
_cell.angle_beta   90.00
_cell.angle_gamma   90.00
#
_symmetry.space_group_name_H-M   'P 1'
#
loop_
_entity.id
_entity.type
_entity.pdbx_description
1 polymer ?
#
loop_
_entity_poly.entity_id
_entity_poly.type
_entity_poly.pdbx_seq_one_letter_code
_entity_poly.pdbx_strand_id
1 'polypeptide(L)'
;MLKRKIEEELIAWKNDSNRKPLVIKGCRQCGKTFIVQKFAEENYANVVYLNFMQDSDYALAFEGSKRIDDIVMNLSAMIPQSQFVANETCIIIDEIQECPAARTALKFFKMDGRYDIIATGSLLGVKGYGERRNSSGNESSKTSIPVGYETIIDMYPLDFEEFLWANGISEAIIGKLTECLDSIQPVPEAIHQKMRQLILQYTVVGGMPSVVNTFVNTHNMGRVLAEQRGIVAEYEEDMVKYASDTDKPRIRECFESIPRQLSKEYKKFQYSTIRKGAKASQYTGSIQWIEDAGIITRCRNLTITELPLNGNAIDDCFKIYMADTGLFVSMLDDGTQFDIMQGNLHAYKGAIFENLVADIFTKMKRRLYYFRKVSGLEVDFVTRYKGECVLVEVKAKDGNIKSSKTILSHPEKYHVNHAIKLGDLNVGSSGQFLTLPLYMTFLLRQL
;
A
#
# COMPACT_ATOMS: atom_id res chain seq x y z
N MET A 1 4.81 0.78 -21.24
CA MET A 1 3.64 0.76 -20.33
C MET A 1 3.95 -0.22 -19.20
N LEU A 2 3.66 0.12 -17.93
CA LEU A 2 3.94 -0.76 -16.79
C LEU A 2 2.85 -1.84 -16.66
N LYS A 3 3.22 -3.11 -16.62
CA LYS A 3 2.32 -4.25 -16.35
C LYS A 3 1.95 -4.23 -14.85
N ARG A 4 0.67 -4.43 -14.52
CA ARG A 4 0.16 -4.37 -13.16
C ARG A 4 -0.64 -5.63 -12.80
N LYS A 5 -0.44 -6.16 -11.60
CA LYS A 5 -1.19 -7.33 -11.08
C LYS A 5 -2.69 -7.08 -10.97
N ILE A 6 -3.08 -5.84 -10.68
CA ILE A 6 -4.51 -5.48 -10.59
C ILE A 6 -5.26 -5.74 -11.90
N GLU A 7 -4.59 -5.78 -13.05
CA GLU A 7 -5.24 -6.12 -14.34
C GLU A 7 -5.89 -7.51 -14.29
N GLU A 8 -5.26 -8.47 -13.61
CA GLU A 8 -5.82 -9.81 -13.41
C GLU A 8 -7.05 -9.79 -12.50
N GLU A 9 -7.02 -8.96 -11.42
CA GLU A 9 -8.19 -8.78 -10.53
C GLU A 9 -9.37 -8.11 -11.28
N LEU A 10 -9.09 -7.17 -12.18
CA LEU A 10 -10.11 -6.51 -13.03
C LEU A 10 -10.75 -7.49 -14.03
N ILE A 11 -9.94 -8.33 -14.69
CA ILE A 11 -10.42 -9.37 -15.59
C ILE A 11 -11.28 -10.40 -14.81
N ALA A 12 -10.81 -10.84 -13.65
CA ALA A 12 -11.56 -11.76 -12.81
C ALA A 12 -12.90 -11.16 -12.37
N TRP A 13 -12.91 -9.88 -11.97
CA TRP A 13 -14.15 -9.16 -11.65
C TRP A 13 -15.11 -9.09 -12.84
N LYS A 14 -14.63 -8.74 -14.03
CA LYS A 14 -15.47 -8.68 -15.24
C LYS A 14 -16.10 -10.02 -15.60
N ASN A 15 -15.38 -11.11 -15.38
CA ASN A 15 -15.85 -12.47 -15.69
C ASN A 15 -16.80 -13.05 -14.62
N ASP A 16 -16.94 -12.41 -13.47
CA ASP A 16 -17.92 -12.83 -12.45
C ASP A 16 -19.34 -12.44 -12.91
N SER A 17 -20.19 -13.45 -13.14
CA SER A 17 -21.59 -13.25 -13.54
C SER A 17 -22.41 -12.50 -12.49
N ASN A 18 -22.00 -12.50 -11.22
CA ASN A 18 -22.65 -11.78 -10.13
C ASN A 18 -21.84 -10.54 -9.68
N ARG A 19 -20.97 -10.01 -10.54
CA ARG A 19 -20.14 -8.84 -10.21
C ARG A 19 -20.97 -7.67 -9.72
N LYS A 20 -20.42 -6.96 -8.77
CA LYS A 20 -20.98 -5.72 -8.21
C LYS A 20 -20.21 -4.52 -8.77
N PRO A 21 -20.79 -3.31 -8.75
CA PRO A 21 -19.99 -2.11 -8.96
C PRO A 21 -18.66 -2.18 -8.23
N LEU A 22 -17.58 -1.89 -8.94
CA LEU A 22 -16.23 -1.97 -8.42
C LEU A 22 -15.78 -0.61 -7.89
N VAL A 23 -15.20 -0.58 -6.70
CA VAL A 23 -14.57 0.62 -6.13
C VAL A 23 -13.08 0.33 -5.93
N ILE A 24 -12.24 1.02 -6.69
CA ILE A 24 -10.79 0.93 -6.55
C ILE A 24 -10.31 2.08 -5.68
N LYS A 25 -9.79 1.75 -4.50
CA LYS A 25 -9.20 2.72 -3.59
C LYS A 25 -7.69 2.52 -3.49
N GLY A 26 -6.95 3.60 -3.28
CA GLY A 26 -5.49 3.54 -3.14
C GLY A 26 -4.93 4.91 -2.85
N CYS A 27 -3.65 4.97 -2.45
CA CYS A 27 -2.97 6.24 -2.23
C CYS A 27 -3.00 7.09 -3.52
N ARG A 28 -2.75 8.40 -3.38
CA ARG A 28 -2.62 9.26 -4.55
C ARG A 28 -1.47 8.80 -5.43
N GLN A 29 -1.61 9.03 -6.74
CA GLN A 29 -0.59 8.74 -7.77
C GLN A 29 -0.19 7.26 -7.90
N CYS A 30 -0.92 6.30 -7.30
CA CYS A 30 -0.66 4.87 -7.53
C CYS A 30 -1.16 4.35 -8.89
N GLY A 31 -1.79 5.22 -9.72
CA GLY A 31 -2.19 4.92 -11.10
C GLY A 31 -3.62 4.40 -11.29
N LYS A 32 -4.55 4.68 -10.33
CA LYS A 32 -5.96 4.20 -10.38
C LYS A 32 -6.68 4.60 -11.66
N THR A 33 -6.76 5.90 -11.94
CA THR A 33 -7.45 6.44 -13.10
C THR A 33 -6.93 5.84 -14.40
N PHE A 34 -5.59 5.79 -14.55
CA PHE A 34 -4.94 5.25 -15.73
C PHE A 34 -5.31 3.78 -15.99
N ILE A 35 -5.21 2.93 -14.96
CA ILE A 35 -5.45 1.48 -15.15
C ILE A 35 -6.92 1.18 -15.43
N VAL A 36 -7.85 1.95 -14.82
CA VAL A 36 -9.29 1.78 -15.04
C VAL A 36 -9.69 2.21 -16.45
N GLN A 37 -9.18 3.36 -16.93
CA GLN A 37 -9.45 3.82 -18.29
C GLN A 37 -8.91 2.81 -19.31
N LYS A 38 -7.64 2.40 -19.19
CA LYS A 38 -7.05 1.38 -20.04
C LYS A 38 -7.89 0.10 -20.06
N PHE A 39 -8.24 -0.42 -18.89
CA PHE A 39 -9.03 -1.64 -18.78
C PHE A 39 -10.39 -1.51 -19.45
N ALA A 40 -11.08 -0.38 -19.25
CA ALA A 40 -12.38 -0.16 -19.83
C ALA A 40 -12.30 -0.04 -21.37
N GLU A 41 -11.33 0.72 -21.89
CA GLU A 41 -11.11 0.87 -23.34
C GLU A 41 -10.79 -0.46 -24.04
N GLU A 42 -10.03 -1.34 -23.38
CA GLU A 42 -9.67 -2.66 -23.93
C GLU A 42 -10.81 -3.70 -23.84
N ASN A 43 -11.80 -3.47 -22.97
CA ASN A 43 -12.77 -4.51 -22.61
C ASN A 43 -14.24 -4.18 -22.87
N TYR A 44 -14.59 -2.93 -23.20
CA TYR A 44 -15.96 -2.50 -23.45
C TYR A 44 -16.07 -1.74 -24.76
N ALA A 45 -17.22 -1.90 -25.43
CA ALA A 45 -17.49 -1.17 -26.67
C ALA A 45 -17.74 0.32 -26.41
N ASN A 46 -18.30 0.65 -25.25
CA ASN A 46 -18.60 2.02 -24.87
C ASN A 46 -18.05 2.31 -23.46
N VAL A 47 -17.37 3.44 -23.31
CA VAL A 47 -16.83 3.91 -22.05
C VAL A 47 -17.35 5.32 -21.76
N VAL A 48 -17.99 5.49 -20.61
CA VAL A 48 -18.44 6.80 -20.13
C VAL A 48 -17.59 7.18 -18.92
N TYR A 49 -16.81 8.26 -19.04
CA TYR A 49 -15.90 8.72 -18.00
C TYR A 49 -16.44 9.97 -17.31
N LEU A 50 -16.62 9.90 -16.00
CA LEU A 50 -17.09 10.98 -15.15
C LEU A 50 -16.01 11.32 -14.12
N ASN A 51 -15.52 12.55 -14.10
CA ASN A 51 -14.58 13.05 -13.10
C ASN A 51 -15.19 14.27 -12.39
N PHE A 52 -15.62 14.07 -11.15
CA PHE A 52 -16.31 15.11 -10.38
C PHE A 52 -15.40 16.25 -9.90
N MET A 53 -14.08 16.08 -9.93
CA MET A 53 -13.15 17.18 -9.66
C MET A 53 -12.94 18.06 -10.89
N GLN A 54 -12.97 17.48 -12.08
CA GLN A 54 -12.80 18.19 -13.33
C GLN A 54 -14.09 18.90 -13.74
N ASP A 55 -15.23 18.22 -13.58
CA ASP A 55 -16.56 18.72 -13.94
C ASP A 55 -17.56 18.35 -12.82
N SER A 56 -17.76 19.30 -11.90
CA SER A 56 -18.67 19.15 -10.77
C SER A 56 -20.13 19.02 -11.17
N ASP A 57 -20.50 19.48 -12.36
CA ASP A 57 -21.89 19.48 -12.85
C ASP A 57 -22.40 18.07 -13.09
N TYR A 58 -21.52 17.09 -13.34
CA TYR A 58 -21.92 15.68 -13.41
C TYR A 58 -22.63 15.19 -12.16
N ALA A 59 -22.45 15.82 -11.01
CA ALA A 59 -23.15 15.49 -9.79
C ALA A 59 -24.68 15.69 -9.92
N LEU A 60 -25.12 16.64 -10.75
CA LEU A 60 -26.54 16.91 -11.03
C LEU A 60 -27.27 15.68 -11.60
N ALA A 61 -26.57 14.85 -12.37
CA ALA A 61 -27.15 13.62 -12.92
C ALA A 61 -27.57 12.61 -11.83
N PHE A 62 -27.00 12.71 -10.64
CA PHE A 62 -27.25 11.84 -9.50
C PHE A 62 -28.16 12.47 -8.44
N GLU A 63 -28.63 13.70 -8.65
CA GLU A 63 -29.59 14.36 -7.76
C GLU A 63 -31.04 13.88 -8.00
N GLY A 64 -31.88 13.96 -6.98
CA GLY A 64 -33.29 13.58 -7.09
C GLY A 64 -33.51 12.08 -7.24
N SER A 65 -34.06 11.65 -8.37
CA SER A 65 -34.39 10.23 -8.67
C SER A 65 -33.13 9.35 -8.68
N LYS A 66 -33.27 8.13 -8.10
CA LYS A 66 -32.22 7.10 -8.16
C LYS A 66 -32.53 5.99 -9.17
N ARG A 67 -33.55 6.19 -10.03
CA ARG A 67 -33.83 5.26 -11.13
C ARG A 67 -32.71 5.36 -12.17
N ILE A 68 -32.21 4.23 -12.60
CA ILE A 68 -31.09 4.20 -13.54
C ILE A 68 -31.44 4.86 -14.88
N ASP A 69 -32.68 4.69 -15.35
CA ASP A 69 -33.15 5.36 -16.58
C ASP A 69 -33.05 6.89 -16.49
N ASP A 70 -33.41 7.47 -15.33
CA ASP A 70 -33.33 8.92 -15.11
C ASP A 70 -31.86 9.40 -15.05
N ILE A 71 -31.00 8.65 -14.36
CA ILE A 71 -29.57 8.95 -14.26
C ILE A 71 -28.92 8.88 -15.66
N VAL A 72 -29.21 7.82 -16.43
CA VAL A 72 -28.67 7.64 -17.78
C VAL A 72 -29.17 8.71 -18.74
N MET A 73 -30.45 9.11 -18.64
CA MET A 73 -31.01 10.20 -19.42
C MET A 73 -30.30 11.53 -19.13
N ASN A 74 -30.09 11.84 -17.85
CA ASN A 74 -29.38 13.04 -17.45
C ASN A 74 -27.92 13.05 -17.95
N LEU A 75 -27.21 11.91 -17.79
CA LEU A 75 -25.83 11.77 -18.30
C LEU A 75 -25.79 11.88 -19.82
N SER A 76 -26.76 11.32 -20.55
CA SER A 76 -26.83 11.44 -22.01
C SER A 76 -27.04 12.89 -22.46
N ALA A 77 -27.81 13.67 -21.69
CA ALA A 77 -28.00 15.09 -21.98
C ALA A 77 -26.72 15.92 -21.71
N MET A 78 -25.95 15.54 -20.66
CA MET A 78 -24.71 16.24 -20.28
C MET A 78 -23.52 15.84 -21.15
N ILE A 79 -23.51 14.59 -21.66
CA ILE A 79 -22.44 14.03 -22.49
C ILE A 79 -23.07 13.53 -23.82
N PRO A 80 -23.38 14.41 -24.77
CA PRO A 80 -24.15 14.03 -25.97
C PRO A 80 -23.49 12.97 -26.86
N GLN A 81 -22.18 12.79 -26.74
CA GLN A 81 -21.43 11.80 -27.52
C GLN A 81 -21.38 10.41 -26.87
N SER A 82 -21.86 10.29 -25.62
CA SER A 82 -21.85 9.03 -24.89
C SER A 82 -22.94 8.08 -25.38
N GLN A 83 -22.61 6.80 -25.43
CA GLN A 83 -23.55 5.73 -25.76
C GLN A 83 -23.76 4.83 -24.55
N PHE A 84 -25.02 4.62 -24.17
CA PHE A 84 -25.39 3.76 -23.04
C PHE A 84 -26.10 2.51 -23.59
N VAL A 85 -25.30 1.51 -23.97
CA VAL A 85 -25.79 0.22 -24.48
C VAL A 85 -25.69 -0.81 -23.36
N ALA A 86 -26.81 -1.50 -23.08
CA ALA A 86 -26.87 -2.50 -22.04
C ALA A 86 -25.85 -3.62 -22.27
N ASN A 87 -25.10 -3.98 -21.22
CA ASN A 87 -24.03 -4.99 -21.19
C ASN A 87 -22.78 -4.66 -22.07
N GLU A 88 -22.74 -3.52 -22.72
CA GLU A 88 -21.60 -3.10 -23.55
C GLU A 88 -20.94 -1.80 -23.05
N THR A 89 -21.55 -1.13 -22.07
CA THR A 89 -21.06 0.14 -21.53
C THR A 89 -20.47 -0.02 -20.14
N CYS A 90 -19.26 0.48 -19.97
CA CYS A 90 -18.63 0.70 -18.66
C CYS A 90 -18.71 2.18 -18.29
N ILE A 91 -19.24 2.49 -17.11
CA ILE A 91 -19.27 3.84 -16.56
C ILE A 91 -18.15 3.95 -15.51
N ILE A 92 -17.18 4.80 -15.78
CA ILE A 92 -16.08 5.11 -14.88
C ILE A 92 -16.48 6.35 -14.07
N ILE A 93 -16.41 6.23 -12.75
CA ILE A 93 -16.66 7.31 -11.80
C ILE A 93 -15.37 7.61 -11.06
N ASP A 94 -14.64 8.63 -11.50
CA ASP A 94 -13.38 9.04 -10.90
C ASP A 94 -13.61 10.04 -9.75
N GLU A 95 -12.85 9.89 -8.66
CA GLU A 95 -12.95 10.66 -7.42
C GLU A 95 -14.38 10.62 -6.82
N ILE A 96 -14.94 9.41 -6.69
CA ILE A 96 -16.34 9.16 -6.27
C ILE A 96 -16.71 9.83 -4.94
N GLN A 97 -15.74 10.14 -4.06
CA GLN A 97 -15.98 10.83 -2.80
C GLN A 97 -16.47 12.27 -2.99
N GLU A 98 -16.21 12.89 -4.15
CA GLU A 98 -16.68 14.25 -4.44
C GLU A 98 -18.21 14.26 -4.76
N CYS A 99 -18.81 13.08 -5.04
CA CYS A 99 -20.24 12.94 -5.27
C CYS A 99 -20.86 11.81 -4.43
N PRO A 100 -21.26 12.07 -3.17
CA PRO A 100 -21.89 11.07 -2.30
C PRO A 100 -23.18 10.46 -2.89
N ALA A 101 -23.91 11.22 -3.71
CA ALA A 101 -25.11 10.75 -4.40
C ALA A 101 -24.79 9.65 -5.43
N ALA A 102 -23.68 9.79 -6.19
CA ALA A 102 -23.18 8.78 -7.12
C ALA A 102 -22.78 7.50 -6.37
N ARG A 103 -22.11 7.62 -5.22
CA ARG A 103 -21.78 6.45 -4.38
C ARG A 103 -23.02 5.71 -3.90
N THR A 104 -24.06 6.43 -3.47
CA THR A 104 -25.34 5.84 -3.10
C THR A 104 -26.01 5.13 -4.30
N ALA A 105 -25.86 5.67 -5.50
CA ALA A 105 -26.42 5.11 -6.73
C ALA A 105 -25.82 3.75 -7.12
N LEU A 106 -24.60 3.39 -6.66
CA LEU A 106 -23.99 2.08 -6.93
C LEU A 106 -24.90 0.91 -6.59
N LYS A 107 -25.67 1.01 -5.49
CA LYS A 107 -26.66 0.00 -5.13
C LYS A 107 -27.69 -0.22 -6.24
N PHE A 108 -28.19 0.86 -6.81
CA PHE A 108 -29.24 0.80 -7.84
C PHE A 108 -28.70 0.32 -9.17
N PHE A 109 -27.47 0.67 -9.53
CA PHE A 109 -26.77 0.09 -10.67
C PHE A 109 -26.59 -1.43 -10.53
N LYS A 110 -26.22 -1.94 -9.32
CA LYS A 110 -26.17 -3.38 -9.08
C LYS A 110 -27.53 -4.06 -9.26
N MET A 111 -28.61 -3.43 -8.82
CA MET A 111 -29.96 -3.99 -8.94
C MET A 111 -30.48 -3.98 -10.37
N ASP A 112 -30.13 -2.97 -11.14
CA ASP A 112 -30.47 -2.83 -12.56
C ASP A 112 -29.68 -3.80 -13.44
N GLY A 113 -28.38 -3.88 -13.25
CA GLY A 113 -27.48 -4.84 -13.90
C GLY A 113 -27.15 -4.59 -15.36
N ARG A 114 -27.66 -3.54 -16.00
CA ARG A 114 -27.42 -3.23 -17.43
C ARG A 114 -26.03 -2.64 -17.69
N TYR A 115 -25.43 -1.99 -16.71
CA TYR A 115 -24.16 -1.25 -16.87
C TYR A 115 -23.13 -1.68 -15.85
N ASP A 116 -21.89 -1.86 -16.29
CA ASP A 116 -20.78 -2.07 -15.40
C ASP A 116 -20.25 -0.73 -14.88
N ILE A 117 -20.00 -0.66 -13.58
CA ILE A 117 -19.49 0.56 -12.93
C ILE A 117 -18.13 0.28 -12.31
N ILE A 118 -17.15 1.12 -12.63
CA ILE A 118 -15.86 1.15 -11.95
C ILE A 118 -15.66 2.55 -11.37
N ALA A 119 -15.67 2.63 -10.05
CA ALA A 119 -15.41 3.88 -9.34
C ALA A 119 -13.97 3.90 -8.82
N THR A 120 -13.33 5.05 -8.85
CA THR A 120 -12.04 5.26 -8.20
C THR A 120 -12.16 6.31 -7.10
N GLY A 121 -11.27 6.25 -6.12
CA GLY A 121 -11.22 7.24 -5.07
C GLY A 121 -9.93 7.16 -4.24
N SER A 122 -9.56 8.29 -3.63
CA SER A 122 -8.48 8.28 -2.65
C SER A 122 -8.88 7.51 -1.41
N LEU A 123 -7.90 6.94 -0.70
CA LEU A 123 -8.16 6.21 0.55
C LEU A 123 -8.89 7.08 1.57
N LEU A 124 -8.53 8.35 1.69
CA LEU A 124 -9.16 9.31 2.59
C LEU A 124 -10.60 9.61 2.20
N GLY A 125 -10.83 9.94 0.94
CA GLY A 125 -12.15 10.27 0.45
C GLY A 125 -13.15 9.13 0.59
N VAL A 126 -12.76 7.90 0.24
CA VAL A 126 -13.60 6.71 0.37
C VAL A 126 -13.94 6.39 1.84
N LYS A 127 -13.08 6.78 2.79
CA LYS A 127 -13.33 6.65 4.24
C LYS A 127 -14.15 7.80 4.84
N GLY A 128 -14.59 8.79 4.04
CA GLY A 128 -15.44 9.90 4.49
C GLY A 128 -14.66 11.09 5.09
N TYR A 129 -13.34 11.17 4.88
CA TYR A 129 -12.58 12.37 5.22
C TYR A 129 -12.90 13.47 4.21
N GLY A 130 -13.11 14.69 4.70
CA GLY A 130 -13.39 15.87 3.85
C GLY A 130 -14.88 16.14 3.58
N GLU A 131 -15.81 15.38 4.15
CA GLU A 131 -17.23 15.74 4.12
C GLU A 131 -17.42 17.12 4.80
N ARG A 132 -17.79 18.13 4.00
CA ARG A 132 -18.06 19.47 4.51
C ARG A 132 -19.27 19.42 5.42
N ARG A 133 -19.11 19.75 6.70
CA ARG A 133 -20.20 20.18 7.55
C ARG A 133 -20.71 21.51 6.98
N ASN A 134 -21.90 21.49 6.41
CA ASN A 134 -22.54 22.75 6.01
C ASN A 134 -22.66 23.65 7.23
N SER A 135 -22.27 24.93 7.07
CA SER A 135 -22.27 25.99 8.09
C SER A 135 -23.65 26.27 8.74
N SER A 136 -24.69 25.58 8.34
CA SER A 136 -26.07 25.70 8.84
C SER A 136 -26.48 24.66 9.88
N GLY A 137 -25.56 23.81 10.36
CA GLY A 137 -25.87 22.88 11.46
C GLY A 137 -26.88 21.75 11.14
N ASN A 138 -27.44 21.74 9.95
CA ASN A 138 -28.26 20.61 9.49
C ASN A 138 -27.34 19.49 9.02
N GLU A 139 -27.53 18.28 9.58
CA GLU A 139 -26.88 17.06 9.11
C GLU A 139 -27.10 16.97 7.61
N SER A 140 -26.06 17.23 6.80
CA SER A 140 -26.08 16.89 5.38
C SER A 140 -26.45 15.42 5.30
N SER A 141 -27.38 15.07 4.43
CA SER A 141 -27.96 13.74 4.21
C SER A 141 -26.92 12.66 4.47
N LYS A 142 -27.17 11.81 5.46
CA LYS A 142 -26.30 10.68 5.82
C LYS A 142 -26.03 9.88 4.55
N THR A 143 -24.83 9.99 4.01
CA THR A 143 -24.38 9.22 2.86
C THR A 143 -24.42 7.76 3.27
N SER A 144 -25.37 7.01 2.76
CA SER A 144 -25.45 5.58 3.00
C SER A 144 -24.41 4.88 2.15
N ILE A 145 -23.33 4.42 2.77
CA ILE A 145 -22.41 3.51 2.09
C ILE A 145 -23.20 2.25 1.72
N PRO A 146 -23.23 1.83 0.44
CA PRO A 146 -24.02 0.69 -0.01
C PRO A 146 -23.40 -0.64 0.42
N VAL A 147 -23.43 -0.93 1.71
CA VAL A 147 -22.85 -2.16 2.28
C VAL A 147 -23.44 -3.38 1.57
N GLY A 148 -22.56 -4.23 1.03
CA GLY A 148 -22.95 -5.45 0.33
C GLY A 148 -23.27 -5.28 -1.17
N TYR A 149 -23.30 -4.07 -1.71
CA TYR A 149 -23.63 -3.79 -3.12
C TYR A 149 -22.42 -3.30 -3.94
N GLU A 150 -21.25 -3.21 -3.35
CA GLU A 150 -20.00 -2.86 -4.02
C GLU A 150 -18.91 -3.91 -3.75
N THR A 151 -17.99 -4.08 -4.68
CA THR A 151 -16.73 -4.79 -4.50
C THR A 151 -15.62 -3.76 -4.32
N ILE A 152 -14.77 -3.91 -3.32
CA ILE A 152 -13.69 -2.96 -3.06
C ILE A 152 -12.35 -3.65 -3.31
N ILE A 153 -11.50 -3.03 -4.12
CA ILE A 153 -10.12 -3.46 -4.37
C ILE A 153 -9.16 -2.37 -3.89
N ASP A 154 -8.16 -2.79 -3.10
CA ASP A 154 -7.06 -1.92 -2.71
C ASP A 154 -5.96 -1.94 -3.77
N MET A 155 -5.63 -0.78 -4.33
CA MET A 155 -4.52 -0.60 -5.26
C MET A 155 -3.34 0.06 -4.57
N TYR A 156 -2.19 -0.61 -4.64
CA TYR A 156 -0.92 -0.11 -4.11
C TYR A 156 -0.02 0.44 -5.23
N PRO A 157 1.03 1.20 -4.90
CA PRO A 157 2.16 1.40 -5.81
C PRO A 157 2.72 0.07 -6.29
N LEU A 158 3.55 0.05 -7.34
CA LEU A 158 4.17 -1.19 -7.84
C LEU A 158 4.85 -1.95 -6.70
N ASP A 159 4.58 -3.24 -6.62
CA ASP A 159 5.35 -4.13 -5.77
C ASP A 159 6.69 -4.52 -6.44
N PHE A 160 7.54 -5.25 -5.73
CA PHE A 160 8.86 -5.60 -6.28
C PHE A 160 8.76 -6.49 -7.52
N GLU A 161 7.79 -7.39 -7.62
CA GLU A 161 7.59 -8.24 -8.80
C GLU A 161 7.16 -7.40 -10.02
N GLU A 162 6.25 -6.44 -9.85
CA GLU A 162 5.87 -5.49 -10.90
C GLU A 162 7.05 -4.60 -11.33
N PHE A 163 7.93 -4.22 -10.37
CA PHE A 163 9.17 -3.53 -10.66
C PHE A 163 10.16 -4.40 -11.45
N LEU A 164 10.24 -5.70 -11.15
CA LEU A 164 11.03 -6.66 -11.93
C LEU A 164 10.54 -6.73 -13.38
N TRP A 165 9.22 -6.84 -13.59
CA TRP A 165 8.64 -6.81 -14.93
C TRP A 165 8.95 -5.52 -15.69
N ALA A 166 8.85 -4.38 -15.01
CA ALA A 166 9.19 -3.07 -15.59
C ALA A 166 10.66 -2.97 -16.03
N ASN A 167 11.55 -3.73 -15.38
CA ASN A 167 12.97 -3.83 -15.72
C ASN A 167 13.32 -5.03 -16.64
N GLY A 168 12.31 -5.64 -17.28
CA GLY A 168 12.52 -6.68 -18.28
C GLY A 168 12.84 -8.08 -17.72
N ILE A 169 12.62 -8.32 -16.43
CA ILE A 169 12.80 -9.64 -15.83
C ILE A 169 11.62 -10.54 -16.21
N SER A 170 11.92 -11.68 -16.81
CA SER A 170 10.92 -12.64 -17.28
C SER A 170 10.33 -13.48 -16.14
N GLU A 171 9.12 -14.01 -16.36
CA GLU A 171 8.46 -14.95 -15.46
C GLU A 171 9.30 -16.24 -15.23
N ALA A 172 10.12 -16.63 -16.21
CA ALA A 172 11.03 -17.77 -16.07
C ALA A 172 12.08 -17.56 -14.96
N ILE A 173 12.59 -16.32 -14.81
CA ILE A 173 13.53 -15.99 -13.74
C ILE A 173 12.81 -15.99 -12.39
N ILE A 174 11.60 -15.44 -12.32
CA ILE A 174 10.78 -15.45 -11.11
C ILE A 174 10.44 -16.90 -10.70
N GLY A 175 10.08 -17.74 -11.67
CA GLY A 175 9.88 -19.17 -11.46
C GLY A 175 11.14 -19.88 -10.91
N LYS A 176 12.33 -19.51 -11.41
CA LYS A 176 13.59 -20.06 -10.88
C LYS A 176 13.85 -19.63 -9.43
N LEU A 177 13.51 -18.40 -9.05
CA LEU A 177 13.60 -17.98 -7.64
C LEU A 177 12.65 -18.79 -6.76
N THR A 178 11.42 -19.07 -7.23
CA THR A 178 10.45 -19.90 -6.51
C THR A 178 10.96 -21.33 -6.34
N GLU A 179 11.51 -21.94 -7.40
CA GLU A 179 12.14 -23.26 -7.33
C GLU A 179 13.28 -23.31 -6.29
N CYS A 180 14.14 -22.28 -6.27
CA CYS A 180 15.23 -22.20 -5.29
C CYS A 180 14.70 -22.07 -3.86
N LEU A 181 13.59 -21.34 -3.64
CA LEU A 181 12.93 -21.21 -2.34
C LEU A 181 12.35 -22.55 -1.88
N ASP A 182 11.62 -23.25 -2.76
CA ASP A 182 10.94 -24.51 -2.41
C ASP A 182 11.93 -25.65 -2.16
N SER A 183 13.01 -25.70 -2.93
CA SER A 183 14.08 -26.69 -2.78
C SER A 183 15.15 -26.30 -1.74
N ILE A 184 15.09 -25.10 -1.19
CA ILE A 184 16.09 -24.53 -0.27
C ILE A 184 17.52 -24.63 -0.88
N GLN A 185 17.63 -24.30 -2.16
CA GLN A 185 18.90 -24.29 -2.88
C GLN A 185 19.35 -22.87 -3.20
N PRO A 186 20.66 -22.58 -3.17
CA PRO A 186 21.19 -21.28 -3.54
C PRO A 186 20.74 -20.84 -4.95
N VAL A 187 20.34 -19.59 -5.08
CA VAL A 187 20.11 -18.96 -6.38
C VAL A 187 21.43 -18.90 -7.15
N PRO A 188 21.46 -19.29 -8.45
CA PRO A 188 22.65 -19.19 -9.29
C PRO A 188 23.27 -17.79 -9.26
N GLU A 189 24.60 -17.71 -9.18
CA GLU A 189 25.32 -16.47 -8.89
C GLU A 189 24.95 -15.30 -9.81
N ALA A 190 24.84 -15.54 -11.11
CA ALA A 190 24.50 -14.50 -12.09
C ALA A 190 23.09 -13.90 -11.82
N ILE A 191 22.10 -14.75 -11.48
CA ILE A 191 20.76 -14.31 -11.11
C ILE A 191 20.81 -13.61 -9.76
N HIS A 192 21.52 -14.17 -8.78
CA HIS A 192 21.67 -13.61 -7.44
C HIS A 192 22.22 -12.17 -7.48
N GLN A 193 23.30 -11.93 -8.20
CA GLN A 193 23.88 -10.59 -8.34
C GLN A 193 22.92 -9.61 -9.02
N LYS A 194 22.26 -10.03 -10.09
CA LYS A 194 21.26 -9.19 -10.77
C LYS A 194 20.08 -8.82 -9.85
N MET A 195 19.55 -9.78 -9.10
CA MET A 195 18.45 -9.55 -8.18
C MET A 195 18.87 -8.67 -6.99
N ARG A 196 20.09 -8.82 -6.47
CA ARG A 196 20.65 -7.92 -5.46
C ARG A 196 20.73 -6.47 -5.96
N GLN A 197 21.14 -6.25 -7.19
CA GLN A 197 21.14 -4.92 -7.80
C GLN A 197 19.73 -4.36 -7.90
N LEU A 198 18.76 -5.16 -8.38
CA LEU A 198 17.38 -4.71 -8.59
C LEU A 198 16.65 -4.39 -7.28
N ILE A 199 16.88 -5.16 -6.19
CA ILE A 199 16.26 -4.84 -4.91
C ILE A 199 16.83 -3.55 -4.30
N LEU A 200 18.12 -3.26 -4.48
CA LEU A 200 18.71 -1.97 -4.08
C LEU A 200 18.14 -0.82 -4.91
N GLN A 201 17.98 -1.01 -6.22
CA GLN A 201 17.31 -0.02 -7.08
C GLN A 201 15.86 0.22 -6.63
N TYR A 202 15.09 -0.85 -6.37
CA TYR A 202 13.73 -0.73 -5.86
C TYR A 202 13.68 -0.02 -4.50
N THR A 203 14.65 -0.26 -3.62
CA THR A 203 14.75 0.43 -2.33
C THR A 203 14.85 1.95 -2.51
N VAL A 204 15.58 2.41 -3.54
CA VAL A 204 15.77 3.83 -3.84
C VAL A 204 14.60 4.41 -4.65
N VAL A 205 14.15 3.68 -5.66
CA VAL A 205 13.11 4.13 -6.61
C VAL A 205 11.71 4.03 -6.00
N GLY A 206 11.44 2.97 -5.23
CA GLY A 206 10.11 2.65 -4.75
C GLY A 206 9.20 2.10 -5.84
N GLY A 207 7.88 2.14 -5.58
CA GLY A 207 6.86 1.61 -6.46
C GLY A 207 5.93 2.65 -7.08
N MET A 208 6.13 3.96 -6.86
CA MET A 208 5.26 4.97 -7.46
C MET A 208 5.38 4.93 -8.99
N PRO A 209 4.24 4.76 -9.74
CA PRO A 209 4.29 4.51 -11.18
C PRO A 209 5.06 5.54 -12.00
N SER A 210 4.89 6.83 -11.71
CA SER A 210 5.61 7.92 -12.39
C SER A 210 7.11 7.81 -12.15
N VAL A 211 7.51 7.54 -10.91
CA VAL A 211 8.91 7.39 -10.48
C VAL A 211 9.56 6.17 -11.14
N VAL A 212 8.87 5.01 -11.14
CA VAL A 212 9.35 3.79 -11.83
C VAL A 212 9.51 4.03 -13.32
N ASN A 213 8.54 4.71 -13.94
CA ASN A 213 8.59 5.04 -15.36
C ASN A 213 9.77 5.99 -15.68
N THR A 214 10.00 7.00 -14.86
CA THR A 214 11.16 7.90 -14.96
C THR A 214 12.46 7.13 -14.83
N PHE A 215 12.57 6.21 -13.87
CA PHE A 215 13.75 5.36 -13.69
C PHE A 215 14.02 4.46 -14.90
N VAL A 216 13.01 3.70 -15.35
CA VAL A 216 13.16 2.75 -16.47
C VAL A 216 13.55 3.45 -17.77
N ASN A 217 12.98 4.64 -18.03
CA ASN A 217 13.24 5.38 -19.27
C ASN A 217 14.55 6.17 -19.26
N THR A 218 15.06 6.58 -18.10
CA THR A 218 16.18 7.54 -18.03
C THR A 218 17.40 7.02 -17.28
N HIS A 219 17.22 6.06 -16.38
CA HIS A 219 18.23 5.60 -15.41
C HIS A 219 18.89 6.76 -14.62
N ASN A 220 18.20 7.90 -14.50
CA ASN A 220 18.72 9.11 -13.87
C ASN A 220 18.16 9.27 -12.45
N MET A 221 18.97 9.00 -11.44
CA MET A 221 18.58 9.07 -10.03
C MET A 221 18.24 10.50 -9.56
N GLY A 222 18.80 11.52 -10.19
CA GLY A 222 18.43 12.92 -9.88
C GLY A 222 17.00 13.24 -10.30
N ARG A 223 16.54 12.74 -11.46
CA ARG A 223 15.14 12.88 -11.90
C ARG A 223 14.21 12.06 -11.03
N VAL A 224 14.59 10.84 -10.66
CA VAL A 224 13.85 9.99 -9.73
C VAL A 224 13.61 10.72 -8.41
N LEU A 225 14.65 11.29 -7.81
CA LEU A 225 14.57 12.04 -6.54
C LEU A 225 13.66 13.28 -6.66
N ALA A 226 13.78 14.02 -7.76
CA ALA A 226 12.93 15.20 -7.99
C ALA A 226 11.43 14.82 -8.07
N GLU A 227 11.12 13.74 -8.79
CA GLU A 227 9.75 13.19 -8.89
C GLU A 227 9.21 12.74 -7.52
N GLN A 228 10.00 11.99 -6.76
CA GLN A 228 9.63 11.52 -5.42
C GLN A 228 9.35 12.70 -4.46
N ARG A 229 10.19 13.73 -4.47
CA ARG A 229 10.00 14.93 -3.64
C ARG A 229 8.76 15.71 -4.06
N GLY A 230 8.44 15.73 -5.34
CA GLY A 230 7.17 16.26 -5.84
C GLY A 230 5.96 15.55 -5.21
N ILE A 231 5.97 14.21 -5.22
CA ILE A 231 4.90 13.40 -4.61
C ILE A 231 4.80 13.63 -3.10
N VAL A 232 5.94 13.73 -2.39
CA VAL A 232 5.95 14.04 -0.94
C VAL A 232 5.33 15.41 -0.66
N ALA A 233 5.66 16.42 -1.47
CA ALA A 233 5.07 17.77 -1.35
C ALA A 233 3.54 17.75 -1.60
N GLU A 234 3.07 16.97 -2.58
CA GLU A 234 1.63 16.81 -2.83
C GLU A 234 0.91 16.11 -1.65
N TYR A 235 1.56 15.16 -0.99
CA TYR A 235 1.01 14.56 0.23
C TYR A 235 0.87 15.59 1.35
N GLU A 236 1.83 16.52 1.49
CA GLU A 236 1.73 17.63 2.45
C GLU A 236 0.58 18.58 2.12
N GLU A 237 0.34 18.88 0.85
CA GLU A 237 -0.80 19.68 0.40
C GLU A 237 -2.15 19.01 0.72
N ASP A 238 -2.24 17.68 0.55
CA ASP A 238 -3.44 16.92 0.93
C ASP A 238 -3.75 16.97 2.42
N MET A 239 -2.73 16.98 3.27
CA MET A 239 -2.92 17.15 4.71
C MET A 239 -3.60 18.48 5.03
N VAL A 240 -3.38 19.50 4.19
CA VAL A 240 -4.04 20.79 4.31
C VAL A 240 -5.47 20.74 3.77
N LYS A 241 -5.73 19.99 2.70
CA LYS A 241 -7.05 19.94 2.05
C LYS A 241 -8.09 19.14 2.84
N TYR A 242 -7.73 17.97 3.36
CA TYR A 242 -8.68 16.99 3.92
C TYR A 242 -8.74 16.96 5.45
N ALA A 243 -7.79 17.57 6.15
CA ALA A 243 -7.79 17.61 7.60
C ALA A 243 -8.56 18.84 8.13
N SER A 244 -9.06 18.74 9.38
CA SER A 244 -9.60 19.91 10.08
C SER A 244 -8.50 20.92 10.40
N ASP A 245 -8.83 22.21 10.53
CA ASP A 245 -7.84 23.25 10.81
C ASP A 245 -7.04 23.00 12.12
N THR A 246 -7.65 22.32 13.08
CA THR A 246 -6.99 21.94 14.33
C THR A 246 -6.07 20.76 14.21
N ASP A 247 -6.29 19.86 13.21
CA ASP A 247 -5.52 18.64 13.03
C ASP A 247 -4.38 18.78 12.02
N LYS A 248 -4.50 19.72 11.06
CA LYS A 248 -3.47 19.98 10.03
C LYS A 248 -2.06 20.08 10.59
N PRO A 249 -1.76 20.93 11.61
CA PRO A 249 -0.41 21.05 12.14
C PRO A 249 0.10 19.73 12.76
N ARG A 250 -0.79 18.99 13.45
CA ARG A 250 -0.43 17.73 14.11
C ARG A 250 -0.16 16.61 13.12
N ILE A 251 -0.95 16.54 12.04
CA ILE A 251 -0.75 15.55 10.96
C ILE A 251 0.60 15.81 10.31
N ARG A 252 0.91 17.08 9.99
CA ARG A 252 2.19 17.46 9.40
C ARG A 252 3.36 17.16 10.33
N GLU A 253 3.28 17.52 11.62
CA GLU A 253 4.30 17.18 12.62
C GLU A 253 4.54 15.66 12.71
N CYS A 254 3.47 14.83 12.64
CA CYS A 254 3.58 13.37 12.59
C CYS A 254 4.33 12.93 11.35
N PHE A 255 3.95 13.43 10.17
CA PHE A 255 4.56 13.07 8.90
C PHE A 255 6.05 13.43 8.86
N GLU A 256 6.41 14.66 9.20
CA GLU A 256 7.80 15.13 9.27
C GLU A 256 8.64 14.34 10.31
N SER A 257 8.01 13.71 11.30
CA SER A 257 8.71 12.90 12.30
C SER A 257 9.11 11.51 11.81
N ILE A 258 8.54 11.00 10.70
CA ILE A 258 8.72 9.63 10.23
C ILE A 258 10.20 9.24 10.09
N PRO A 259 11.08 9.99 9.42
CA PRO A 259 12.49 9.65 9.32
C PRO A 259 13.16 9.49 10.69
N ARG A 260 12.84 10.39 11.63
CA ARG A 260 13.37 10.34 13.00
C ARG A 260 12.82 9.19 13.83
N GLN A 261 11.59 8.73 13.58
CA GLN A 261 11.02 7.55 14.23
C GLN A 261 11.74 6.27 13.78
N LEU A 262 12.02 6.17 12.48
CA LEU A 262 12.64 5.00 11.86
C LEU A 262 14.15 4.88 12.19
N SER A 263 14.85 6.01 12.41
CA SER A 263 16.29 6.04 12.69
C SER A 263 16.67 5.53 14.09
N LYS A 264 15.71 5.39 15.00
CA LYS A 264 15.99 5.01 16.37
C LYS A 264 16.34 3.54 16.51
N GLU A 265 17.19 3.22 17.47
CA GLU A 265 17.48 1.84 17.89
C GLU A 265 16.20 1.14 18.34
N TYR A 266 15.36 1.83 19.12
CA TYR A 266 14.05 1.36 19.53
C TYR A 266 12.97 2.00 18.65
N LYS A 267 12.49 1.25 17.66
CA LYS A 267 11.56 1.73 16.63
C LYS A 267 10.10 1.81 17.08
N LYS A 268 9.75 1.47 18.34
CA LYS A 268 8.42 1.76 18.88
C LYS A 268 8.13 3.25 18.71
N PHE A 269 6.96 3.58 18.17
CA PHE A 269 6.54 4.97 17.97
C PHE A 269 6.57 5.75 19.28
N GLN A 270 7.23 6.91 19.25
CA GLN A 270 7.40 7.77 20.42
C GLN A 270 6.85 9.16 20.13
N TYR A 271 5.77 9.53 20.81
CA TYR A 271 5.17 10.85 20.67
C TYR A 271 6.15 12.00 20.99
N SER A 272 7.06 11.78 21.94
CA SER A 272 8.14 12.75 22.29
C SER A 272 9.10 13.03 21.13
N THR A 273 9.17 12.18 20.11
CA THR A 273 9.98 12.41 18.89
C THR A 273 9.32 13.44 17.96
N ILE A 274 8.00 13.54 18.00
CA ILE A 274 7.27 14.58 17.26
C ILE A 274 7.70 15.94 17.83
N ARG A 275 7.44 16.14 19.13
CA ARG A 275 7.92 17.30 19.91
C ARG A 275 7.93 16.96 21.40
N LYS A 276 8.73 17.72 22.16
CA LYS A 276 8.79 17.59 23.64
C LYS A 276 7.40 17.81 24.25
N GLY A 277 6.95 16.86 25.07
CA GLY A 277 5.65 16.92 25.76
C GLY A 277 4.44 16.46 24.92
N ALA A 278 4.62 15.96 23.69
CA ALA A 278 3.54 15.38 22.90
C ALA A 278 2.95 14.15 23.60
N LYS A 279 1.60 14.04 23.60
CA LYS A 279 0.85 12.94 24.22
C LYS A 279 0.06 12.15 23.19
N ALA A 280 -0.16 10.86 23.44
CA ALA A 280 -0.97 9.99 22.59
C ALA A 280 -2.35 10.59 22.28
N SER A 281 -3.06 11.09 23.30
CA SER A 281 -4.39 11.70 23.15
C SER A 281 -4.47 12.85 22.15
N GLN A 282 -3.34 13.48 21.82
CA GLN A 282 -3.28 14.60 20.88
C GLN A 282 -3.00 14.19 19.43
N TYR A 283 -2.32 13.03 19.23
CA TYR A 283 -1.74 12.64 17.94
C TYR A 283 -2.27 11.33 17.40
N THR A 284 -3.02 10.52 18.18
CA THR A 284 -3.57 9.24 17.70
C THR A 284 -4.43 9.41 16.46
N GLY A 285 -5.29 10.44 16.42
CA GLY A 285 -6.09 10.78 15.24
C GLY A 285 -5.25 11.17 14.03
N SER A 286 -4.16 11.92 14.25
CA SER A 286 -3.23 12.32 13.17
C SER A 286 -2.50 11.14 12.58
N ILE A 287 -2.04 10.19 13.40
CA ILE A 287 -1.40 8.94 12.92
C ILE A 287 -2.42 8.08 12.16
N GLN A 288 -3.65 7.98 12.66
CA GLN A 288 -4.73 7.26 11.98
C GLN A 288 -5.02 7.88 10.62
N TRP A 289 -5.04 9.21 10.54
CA TRP A 289 -5.26 9.93 9.29
C TRP A 289 -4.17 9.59 8.25
N ILE A 290 -2.88 9.62 8.63
CA ILE A 290 -1.75 9.32 7.73
C ILE A 290 -1.78 7.85 7.29
N GLU A 291 -2.17 6.92 8.17
CA GLU A 291 -2.38 5.50 7.81
C GLU A 291 -3.56 5.35 6.87
N ASP A 292 -4.67 6.05 7.13
CA ASP A 292 -5.86 6.02 6.28
C ASP A 292 -5.64 6.67 4.91
N ALA A 293 -4.66 7.58 4.81
CA ALA A 293 -4.17 8.12 3.54
C ALA A 293 -3.32 7.13 2.74
N GLY A 294 -2.91 6.01 3.35
CA GLY A 294 -2.02 5.04 2.74
C GLY A 294 -0.56 5.49 2.66
N ILE A 295 -0.17 6.46 3.47
CA ILE A 295 1.20 7.01 3.50
C ILE A 295 2.09 6.17 4.41
N ILE A 296 1.54 5.68 5.53
CA ILE A 296 2.23 4.79 6.47
C ILE A 296 1.44 3.50 6.70
N THR A 297 2.14 2.51 7.24
CA THR A 297 1.56 1.28 7.78
C THR A 297 2.02 1.10 9.22
N ARG A 298 1.08 0.77 10.13
CA ARG A 298 1.41 0.42 11.51
C ARG A 298 1.75 -1.06 11.65
N CYS A 299 2.88 -1.34 12.29
CA CYS A 299 3.28 -2.67 12.70
C CYS A 299 3.04 -2.79 14.23
N ARG A 300 2.06 -3.62 14.63
CA ARG A 300 1.62 -3.71 16.03
C ARG A 300 2.45 -4.73 16.80
N ASN A 301 2.73 -4.42 18.09
CA ASN A 301 3.35 -5.38 18.98
C ASN A 301 2.38 -6.50 19.34
N LEU A 302 2.91 -7.70 19.53
CA LEU A 302 2.15 -8.85 20.00
C LEU A 302 2.37 -9.09 21.50
N THR A 303 1.33 -9.52 22.20
CA THR A 303 1.42 -10.01 23.60
C THR A 303 2.09 -11.37 23.63
N ILE A 304 1.77 -12.24 22.66
CA ILE A 304 2.31 -13.59 22.47
C ILE A 304 2.45 -13.89 20.98
N THR A 305 3.38 -14.76 20.62
CA THR A 305 3.67 -15.16 19.23
C THR A 305 2.84 -16.39 18.82
N GLU A 306 1.52 -16.25 18.85
CA GLU A 306 0.57 -17.33 18.57
C GLU A 306 -0.49 -16.88 17.58
N LEU A 307 -0.99 -17.82 16.74
CA LEU A 307 -2.13 -17.57 15.85
C LEU A 307 -3.47 -17.64 16.63
N PRO A 308 -4.43 -16.77 16.28
CA PRO A 308 -4.40 -15.73 15.25
C PRO A 308 -3.68 -14.45 15.73
N LEU A 309 -2.72 -13.96 14.94
CA LEU A 309 -1.87 -12.82 15.33
C LEU A 309 -2.68 -11.56 15.68
N ASN A 310 -3.77 -11.31 14.94
CA ASN A 310 -4.60 -10.12 15.17
C ASN A 310 -5.25 -10.09 16.56
N GLY A 311 -5.58 -11.26 17.11
CA GLY A 311 -6.17 -11.37 18.46
C GLY A 311 -5.17 -11.06 19.58
N ASN A 312 -3.87 -11.12 19.27
CA ASN A 312 -2.77 -10.91 20.21
C ASN A 312 -2.09 -9.54 20.04
N ALA A 313 -2.62 -8.67 19.15
CA ALA A 313 -2.05 -7.37 18.85
C ALA A 313 -2.37 -6.33 19.94
N ILE A 314 -1.39 -5.48 20.24
CA ILE A 314 -1.52 -4.35 21.17
C ILE A 314 -1.65 -3.07 20.34
N ASP A 315 -2.82 -2.42 20.38
CA ASP A 315 -3.09 -1.24 19.56
C ASP A 315 -2.23 -0.03 19.89
N ASP A 316 -1.93 0.20 21.16
CA ASP A 316 -1.15 1.35 21.64
C ASP A 316 0.36 1.13 21.58
N CYS A 317 0.82 -0.02 21.09
CA CYS A 317 2.22 -0.36 20.99
C CYS A 317 2.56 -0.78 19.56
N PHE A 318 3.07 0.17 18.79
CA PHE A 318 3.33 -0.05 17.35
C PHE A 318 4.61 0.65 16.89
N LYS A 319 5.15 0.16 15.77
CA LYS A 319 6.12 0.84 14.90
C LYS A 319 5.34 1.41 13.71
N ILE A 320 5.91 2.41 13.03
CA ILE A 320 5.40 2.91 11.74
C ILE A 320 6.42 2.67 10.65
N TYR A 321 5.95 2.40 9.43
CA TYR A 321 6.77 2.30 8.24
C TYR A 321 6.10 3.11 7.11
N MET A 322 6.90 3.74 6.24
CA MET A 322 6.38 4.34 5.02
C MET A 322 5.86 3.24 4.10
N ALA A 323 4.70 3.48 3.50
CA ALA A 323 4.05 2.55 2.58
C ALA A 323 4.79 2.41 1.23
N ASP A 324 5.69 3.34 0.93
CA ASP A 324 6.62 3.25 -0.19
C ASP A 324 8.04 3.61 0.27
N THR A 325 8.97 2.68 0.07
CA THR A 325 10.35 2.84 0.56
C THR A 325 11.12 3.90 -0.21
N GLY A 326 10.83 4.08 -1.52
CA GLY A 326 11.48 5.13 -2.32
C GLY A 326 11.09 6.52 -1.84
N LEU A 327 9.82 6.74 -1.49
CA LEU A 327 9.40 8.01 -0.90
C LEU A 327 10.07 8.23 0.46
N PHE A 328 10.20 7.19 1.30
CA PHE A 328 10.95 7.30 2.56
C PHE A 328 12.40 7.73 2.32
N VAL A 329 13.10 7.11 1.38
CA VAL A 329 14.48 7.44 1.04
C VAL A 329 14.61 8.88 0.53
N SER A 330 13.62 9.39 -0.21
CA SER A 330 13.61 10.77 -0.71
C SER A 330 13.47 11.84 0.38
N MET A 331 12.96 11.46 1.57
CA MET A 331 12.84 12.33 2.74
C MET A 331 14.14 12.40 3.57
N LEU A 332 15.14 11.59 3.23
CA LEU A 332 16.45 11.59 3.90
C LEU A 332 17.40 12.62 3.25
N ASP A 333 18.61 12.74 3.82
CA ASP A 333 19.63 13.67 3.36
C ASP A 333 20.05 13.40 1.91
N ASP A 334 20.48 14.45 1.21
CA ASP A 334 21.02 14.35 -0.15
C ASP A 334 22.21 13.40 -0.19
N GLY A 335 22.24 12.56 -1.22
CA GLY A 335 23.30 11.54 -1.38
C GLY A 335 22.95 10.17 -0.80
N THR A 336 21.95 10.05 0.06
CA THR A 336 21.51 8.77 0.65
C THR A 336 21.24 7.69 -0.41
N GLN A 337 20.71 8.07 -1.57
CA GLN A 337 20.43 7.15 -2.69
C GLN A 337 21.73 6.50 -3.21
N PHE A 338 22.80 7.29 -3.35
CA PHE A 338 24.11 6.79 -3.79
C PHE A 338 24.73 5.89 -2.72
N ASP A 339 24.61 6.26 -1.45
CA ASP A 339 25.11 5.45 -0.34
C ASP A 339 24.42 4.08 -0.26
N ILE A 340 23.09 4.03 -0.52
CA ILE A 340 22.35 2.77 -0.61
C ILE A 340 22.90 1.92 -1.76
N MET A 341 23.02 2.51 -2.94
CA MET A 341 23.46 1.81 -4.16
C MET A 341 24.90 1.29 -4.06
N GLN A 342 25.78 2.01 -3.33
CA GLN A 342 27.16 1.62 -3.08
C GLN A 342 27.33 0.71 -1.86
N GLY A 343 26.27 0.51 -1.06
CA GLY A 343 26.35 -0.29 0.17
C GLY A 343 27.00 0.42 1.37
N ASN A 344 27.24 1.73 1.28
CA ASN A 344 27.99 2.54 2.24
C ASN A 344 27.19 2.99 3.47
N LEU A 345 25.88 2.75 3.53
CA LEU A 345 25.03 3.09 4.68
C LEU A 345 25.32 2.19 5.88
N HIS A 346 25.95 2.73 6.91
CA HIS A 346 26.29 1.97 8.11
C HIS A 346 25.19 1.94 9.15
N ALA A 347 24.69 3.08 9.62
CA ALA A 347 23.74 3.17 10.72
C ALA A 347 22.26 3.07 10.30
N TYR A 348 21.91 3.65 9.14
CA TYR A 348 20.53 3.74 8.65
C TYR A 348 20.06 2.52 7.84
N LYS A 349 20.99 1.67 7.42
CA LYS A 349 20.75 0.51 6.55
C LYS A 349 19.70 -0.44 7.13
N GLY A 350 19.73 -0.68 8.44
CA GLY A 350 18.74 -1.51 9.13
C GLY A 350 17.34 -0.93 9.08
N ALA A 351 17.19 0.39 9.24
CA ALA A 351 15.89 1.07 9.16
C ALA A 351 15.28 1.00 7.76
N ILE A 352 16.10 1.23 6.75
CA ILE A 352 15.66 1.20 5.34
C ILE A 352 15.24 -0.21 4.94
N PHE A 353 15.99 -1.25 5.31
CA PHE A 353 15.66 -2.63 4.95
C PHE A 353 14.45 -3.17 5.73
N GLU A 354 14.26 -2.76 7.00
CA GLU A 354 13.01 -3.07 7.68
C GLU A 354 11.81 -2.37 7.02
N ASN A 355 11.97 -1.10 6.60
CA ASN A 355 10.91 -0.42 5.85
C ASN A 355 10.61 -1.12 4.52
N LEU A 356 11.65 -1.55 3.80
CA LEU A 356 11.50 -2.31 2.55
C LEU A 356 10.70 -3.60 2.75
N VAL A 357 11.00 -4.36 3.81
CA VAL A 357 10.26 -5.59 4.11
C VAL A 357 8.82 -5.27 4.53
N ALA A 358 8.60 -4.22 5.32
CA ALA A 358 7.27 -3.74 5.68
C ALA A 358 6.45 -3.30 4.47
N ASP A 359 7.06 -2.55 3.54
CA ASP A 359 6.48 -2.13 2.26
C ASP A 359 6.06 -3.36 1.43
N ILE A 360 6.97 -4.32 1.20
CA ILE A 360 6.67 -5.54 0.45
C ILE A 360 5.52 -6.32 1.12
N PHE A 361 5.54 -6.53 2.43
CA PHE A 361 4.47 -7.24 3.13
C PHE A 361 3.12 -6.49 3.05
N THR A 362 3.12 -5.16 3.12
CA THR A 362 1.92 -4.33 2.98
C THR A 362 1.31 -4.50 1.58
N LYS A 363 2.13 -4.44 0.52
CA LYS A 363 1.71 -4.67 -0.87
C LYS A 363 1.23 -6.10 -1.13
N MET A 364 1.67 -7.07 -0.30
CA MET A 364 1.10 -8.43 -0.24
C MET A 364 -0.22 -8.51 0.55
N LYS A 365 -0.83 -7.37 0.91
CA LYS A 365 -2.08 -7.26 1.70
C LYS A 365 -1.95 -7.89 3.10
N ARG A 366 -0.75 -7.91 3.69
CA ARG A 366 -0.51 -8.43 5.05
C ARG A 366 -0.62 -7.34 6.09
N ARG A 367 -1.19 -7.68 7.24
CA ARG A 367 -1.07 -6.87 8.46
C ARG A 367 0.30 -7.11 9.07
N LEU A 368 0.94 -6.05 9.56
CA LEU A 368 2.28 -6.11 10.12
C LEU A 368 2.23 -6.27 11.63
N TYR A 369 3.02 -7.22 12.14
CA TYR A 369 3.20 -7.47 13.56
C TYR A 369 4.68 -7.63 13.87
N TYR A 370 5.09 -7.21 15.07
CA TYR A 370 6.40 -7.47 15.63
C TYR A 370 6.24 -8.02 17.06
N PHE A 371 7.31 -8.53 17.62
CA PHE A 371 7.28 -9.02 18.99
C PHE A 371 8.38 -8.40 19.81
N ARG A 372 8.00 -7.77 20.92
CA ARG A 372 8.95 -7.18 21.86
C ARG A 372 8.46 -7.34 23.29
N LYS A 373 9.37 -7.75 24.19
CA LYS A 373 9.17 -7.79 25.64
C LYS A 373 10.00 -6.73 26.37
N VAL A 374 9.54 -6.39 27.56
CA VAL A 374 10.27 -5.46 28.45
C VAL A 374 11.68 -6.00 28.78
N SER A 375 11.86 -7.33 28.78
CA SER A 375 13.16 -8.00 28.99
C SER A 375 14.20 -7.76 27.88
N GLY A 376 13.86 -7.01 26.84
CA GLY A 376 14.78 -6.70 25.72
C GLY A 376 14.73 -7.67 24.54
N LEU A 377 13.90 -8.74 24.59
CA LEU A 377 13.67 -9.57 23.42
C LEU A 377 12.91 -8.75 22.36
N GLU A 378 13.45 -8.68 21.16
CA GLU A 378 12.79 -8.01 20.02
C GLU A 378 13.04 -8.79 18.75
N VAL A 379 11.96 -8.97 17.94
CA VAL A 379 11.94 -9.56 16.59
C VAL A 379 11.31 -8.58 15.66
N ASP A 380 11.90 -8.37 14.48
CA ASP A 380 11.52 -7.31 13.55
C ASP A 380 10.10 -7.49 13.04
N PHE A 381 9.72 -8.72 12.61
CA PHE A 381 8.34 -9.05 12.24
C PHE A 381 7.94 -10.45 12.70
N VAL A 382 6.63 -10.64 12.90
CA VAL A 382 5.98 -11.92 13.12
C VAL A 382 4.88 -12.07 12.10
N THR A 383 4.86 -13.19 11.39
CA THR A 383 3.89 -13.41 10.30
C THR A 383 3.38 -14.84 10.28
N ARG A 384 2.27 -15.06 9.59
CA ARG A 384 1.83 -16.42 9.24
C ARG A 384 2.50 -16.81 7.92
N TYR A 385 3.15 -17.98 7.89
CA TYR A 385 3.74 -18.55 6.69
C TYR A 385 3.59 -20.06 6.71
N LYS A 386 3.11 -20.67 5.62
CA LYS A 386 2.81 -22.11 5.50
C LYS A 386 1.97 -22.66 6.68
N GLY A 387 0.96 -21.87 7.11
CA GLY A 387 0.05 -22.23 8.19
C GLY A 387 0.56 -21.97 9.61
N GLU A 388 1.83 -21.68 9.80
CA GLU A 388 2.48 -21.50 11.11
C GLU A 388 2.76 -20.02 11.45
N CYS A 389 2.94 -19.74 12.74
CA CYS A 389 3.50 -18.49 13.23
C CYS A 389 5.03 -18.52 13.04
N VAL A 390 5.58 -17.58 12.31
CA VAL A 390 7.00 -17.53 11.94
C VAL A 390 7.59 -16.17 12.30
N LEU A 391 8.80 -16.18 12.88
CA LEU A 391 9.58 -14.97 13.14
C LEU A 391 10.30 -14.54 11.87
N VAL A 392 10.41 -13.23 11.65
CA VAL A 392 11.19 -12.67 10.55
C VAL A 392 12.18 -11.65 11.09
N GLU A 393 13.45 -11.90 10.85
CA GLU A 393 14.57 -11.02 11.20
C GLU A 393 15.15 -10.39 9.93
N VAL A 394 15.26 -9.08 9.92
CA VAL A 394 15.83 -8.31 8.81
C VAL A 394 17.25 -7.88 9.19
N LYS A 395 18.26 -8.32 8.45
CA LYS A 395 19.67 -8.04 8.76
C LYS A 395 20.40 -7.40 7.58
N ALA A 396 20.95 -6.25 7.82
CA ALA A 396 21.74 -5.52 6.83
C ALA A 396 23.10 -6.19 6.50
N LYS A 397 23.61 -6.99 7.42
CA LYS A 397 24.82 -7.84 7.35
C LYS A 397 24.59 -9.08 8.21
N ASP A 398 25.60 -9.92 8.41
CA ASP A 398 25.55 -11.03 9.38
C ASP A 398 25.33 -10.50 10.80
N GLY A 399 24.07 -10.14 11.08
CA GLY A 399 23.66 -9.58 12.34
C GLY A 399 23.27 -10.66 13.35
N ASN A 400 23.28 -10.28 14.63
CA ASN A 400 22.90 -11.16 15.74
C ASN A 400 21.37 -11.44 15.70
N ILE A 401 21.00 -12.72 15.72
CA ILE A 401 19.62 -13.23 15.79
C ILE A 401 19.32 -13.80 17.19
N LYS A 402 19.94 -13.22 18.22
CA LYS A 402 19.91 -13.73 19.61
C LYS A 402 18.46 -13.84 20.15
N SER A 403 17.63 -12.83 19.86
CA SER A 403 16.23 -12.82 20.31
C SER A 403 15.44 -13.97 19.71
N SER A 404 15.54 -14.17 18.41
CA SER A 404 14.85 -15.28 17.72
C SER A 404 15.38 -16.65 18.19
N LYS A 405 16.70 -16.80 18.38
CA LYS A 405 17.27 -18.02 18.97
C LYS A 405 16.70 -18.30 20.36
N THR A 406 16.60 -17.28 21.22
CA THR A 406 16.01 -17.43 22.56
C THR A 406 14.53 -17.81 22.50
N ILE A 407 13.76 -17.25 21.57
CA ILE A 407 12.34 -17.60 21.40
C ILE A 407 12.21 -19.05 20.92
N LEU A 408 12.96 -19.42 19.89
CA LEU A 408 12.93 -20.78 19.31
C LEU A 408 13.43 -21.88 20.26
N SER A 409 14.24 -21.53 21.26
CA SER A 409 14.67 -22.51 22.30
C SER A 409 13.60 -22.79 23.36
N HIS A 410 12.45 -22.09 23.31
CA HIS A 410 11.34 -22.27 24.25
C HIS A 410 10.00 -22.33 23.50
N PRO A 411 9.80 -23.33 22.61
CA PRO A 411 8.60 -23.41 21.78
C PRO A 411 7.32 -23.61 22.60
N GLU A 412 7.40 -24.25 23.76
CA GLU A 412 6.28 -24.41 24.70
C GLU A 412 5.75 -23.08 25.27
N LYS A 413 6.60 -22.04 25.27
CA LYS A 413 6.26 -20.70 25.80
C LYS A 413 5.85 -19.72 24.72
N TYR A 414 6.42 -19.83 23.54
CA TYR A 414 6.27 -18.84 22.46
C TYR A 414 5.48 -19.37 21.26
N HIS A 415 5.18 -20.66 21.21
CA HIS A 415 4.41 -21.31 20.16
C HIS A 415 4.96 -21.05 18.73
N VAL A 416 6.30 -21.00 18.62
CA VAL A 416 7.01 -20.74 17.35
C VAL A 416 8.13 -21.77 17.19
N ASN A 417 8.18 -22.39 16.00
CA ASN A 417 9.18 -23.41 15.67
C ASN A 417 10.18 -22.97 14.60
N HIS A 418 9.84 -21.94 13.81
CA HIS A 418 10.63 -21.54 12.65
C HIS A 418 10.84 -20.03 12.59
N ALA A 419 11.96 -19.62 12.03
CA ALA A 419 12.27 -18.23 11.74
C ALA A 419 12.86 -18.08 10.34
N ILE A 420 12.63 -16.91 9.74
CA ILE A 420 13.20 -16.49 8.47
C ILE A 420 14.19 -15.36 8.73
N LYS A 421 15.41 -15.49 8.24
CA LYS A 421 16.42 -14.44 8.20
C LYS A 421 16.46 -13.84 6.81
N LEU A 422 16.07 -12.58 6.68
CA LEU A 422 16.15 -11.80 5.43
C LEU A 422 17.41 -10.94 5.47
N GLY A 423 18.19 -10.96 4.40
CA GLY A 423 19.42 -10.16 4.36
C GLY A 423 20.17 -10.21 3.03
N ASP A 424 21.41 -9.76 3.06
CA ASP A 424 22.34 -9.79 1.92
C ASP A 424 23.07 -11.16 1.90
N LEU A 425 22.28 -12.23 1.73
CA LEU A 425 22.69 -13.64 1.79
C LEU A 425 22.00 -14.39 0.66
N ASN A 426 22.47 -15.60 0.34
CA ASN A 426 21.76 -16.48 -0.58
C ASN A 426 20.79 -17.42 0.17
N VAL A 427 19.97 -18.19 -0.55
CA VAL A 427 19.05 -19.17 0.03
C VAL A 427 19.83 -20.25 0.77
N GLY A 428 19.37 -20.60 1.97
CA GLY A 428 19.94 -21.64 2.79
C GLY A 428 19.12 -21.92 4.03
N SER A 429 19.47 -22.93 4.78
CA SER A 429 18.85 -23.26 6.07
C SER A 429 19.88 -23.64 7.12
N SER A 430 19.60 -23.35 8.38
CA SER A 430 20.41 -23.73 9.51
C SER A 430 19.51 -23.99 10.72
N GLY A 431 19.26 -25.26 11.04
CA GLY A 431 18.31 -25.64 12.09
C GLY A 431 16.91 -25.12 11.79
N GLN A 432 16.36 -24.32 12.71
CA GLN A 432 15.01 -23.73 12.61
C GLN A 432 14.97 -22.45 11.76
N PHE A 433 16.11 -22.00 11.19
CA PHE A 433 16.21 -20.80 10.39
C PHE A 433 16.24 -21.07 8.89
N LEU A 434 15.31 -20.49 8.16
CA LEU A 434 15.38 -20.33 6.72
C LEU A 434 16.07 -18.98 6.43
N THR A 435 17.14 -18.99 5.65
CA THR A 435 17.82 -17.77 5.21
C THR A 435 17.43 -17.45 3.79
N LEU A 436 17.01 -16.21 3.53
CA LEU A 436 16.60 -15.75 2.21
C LEU A 436 17.22 -14.39 1.91
N PRO A 437 17.61 -14.14 0.65
CA PRO A 437 17.97 -12.81 0.21
C PRO A 437 16.76 -11.87 0.24
N LEU A 438 16.97 -10.57 0.53
CA LEU A 438 15.91 -9.55 0.61
C LEU A 438 15.01 -9.55 -0.63
N TYR A 439 15.57 -9.76 -1.83
CA TYR A 439 14.81 -9.76 -3.06
C TYR A 439 13.81 -10.93 -3.19
N MET A 440 13.87 -11.93 -2.30
CA MET A 440 12.90 -13.03 -2.26
C MET A 440 11.75 -12.81 -1.26
N THR A 441 11.74 -11.69 -0.56
CA THR A 441 10.67 -11.37 0.41
C THR A 441 9.26 -11.44 -0.21
N PHE A 442 9.10 -11.03 -1.47
CA PHE A 442 7.81 -11.06 -2.19
C PHE A 442 7.30 -12.50 -2.48
N LEU A 443 8.17 -13.51 -2.41
CA LEU A 443 7.80 -14.92 -2.56
C LEU A 443 7.23 -15.54 -1.29
N LEU A 444 7.33 -14.87 -0.14
CA LEU A 444 6.74 -15.31 1.12
C LEU A 444 5.21 -15.15 1.12
N ARG A 445 4.54 -15.55 0.05
CA ARG A 445 3.08 -15.48 -0.06
C ARG A 445 2.43 -16.46 0.93
N GLN A 446 1.28 -16.09 1.47
CA GLN A 446 0.46 -17.04 2.22
C GLN A 446 -0.14 -18.02 1.20
N LEU A 447 0.17 -19.29 1.38
CA LEU A 447 -0.56 -20.38 0.75
C LEU A 447 -1.73 -20.76 1.63
#